data_328c0cb1c001149fbc639686df9e19e3
#
_entry.id   328c0cb1c001149fbc639686df9e19e3
#
_cell.length_a   1.000
_cell.length_b   1.000
_cell.length_c   1.000
_cell.angle_alpha   90.00
_cell.angle_beta   90.00
_cell.angle_gamma   90.00
#
_symmetry.space_group_name_H-M   'P 1'
#
loop_
_entity.id
_entity.type
_entity.pdbx_description
1 polymer ?
#
loop_
_entity_poly.entity_id
_entity_poly.type
_entity_poly.pdbx_seq_one_letter_code
_entity_poly.pdbx_strand_id
1 'polypeptide(L)'
;MYDKCGEECLKKDGMMNNNDPFASFFGDFGFHFGGEPQHHETPRGADVIMELSVSLEELYNGNFIEITRNKPVIKPASGTRKCNCRQEMVTRNLGPGRFQMMQQTVCDECPNVKLVNEERLLEVEVEVGAPDNHKSRLRGEGEPHMDGDPGDLIFVFKTEKHPQFTRKGDDLYTNVTISLQDALTGFTLEIQHLDGHKVSVSRDKVTWAGARVRKKGEGMPNFENNNLHGNLYVTFDIEFPKKDFSDEEKEALRKILQQSPNNKIYNGL
;
A
#
# COMPACT_ATOMS: atom_id res chain seq x y z
N MET A 1 8.09 16.24 31.31
CA MET A 1 8.64 16.34 32.71
C MET A 1 9.04 17.78 33.02
N TYR A 2 9.56 18.54 32.09
CA TYR A 2 9.97 19.94 32.29
C TYR A 2 8.83 20.87 32.73
N ASP A 3 7.62 20.64 32.21
CA ASP A 3 6.45 21.49 32.46
C ASP A 3 5.77 21.34 33.83
N LYS A 4 6.23 20.43 34.68
CA LYS A 4 5.63 20.19 36.01
C LYS A 4 6.50 20.56 37.23
N CYS A 5 7.81 20.66 37.12
CA CYS A 5 8.69 20.95 38.26
C CYS A 5 9.94 21.80 37.93
N GLY A 6 10.08 22.39 36.73
CA GLY A 6 11.15 23.32 36.39
C GLY A 6 12.57 22.76 36.55
N GLU A 7 13.55 23.68 36.65
CA GLU A 7 14.99 23.36 36.78
C GLU A 7 15.40 22.67 38.10
N GLU A 8 14.56 22.69 39.12
CA GLU A 8 14.87 22.04 40.38
C GLU A 8 14.85 20.53 40.37
N CYS A 9 14.08 19.91 39.41
CA CYS A 9 14.08 18.46 39.26
C CYS A 9 15.35 17.91 38.59
N LEU A 10 16.00 18.72 37.75
CA LEU A 10 17.26 18.32 37.09
C LEU A 10 18.47 18.40 38.05
N LYS A 11 18.37 19.16 39.15
CA LYS A 11 19.45 19.28 40.15
C LYS A 11 19.44 18.16 41.21
N LYS A 12 18.33 17.44 41.33
CA LYS A 12 18.23 16.32 42.29
C LYS A 12 18.73 14.98 41.77
N ASP A 13 18.78 14.78 40.45
CA ASP A 13 19.33 13.56 39.86
C ASP A 13 20.88 13.57 39.75
N GLY A 14 21.54 14.68 40.09
CA GLY A 14 22.97 14.86 39.98
C GLY A 14 23.80 14.64 41.27
N MET A 15 23.17 14.26 42.37
CA MET A 15 23.88 14.03 43.65
C MET A 15 23.64 12.60 44.21
N MET A 16 23.98 11.60 43.43
CA MET A 16 24.37 10.31 44.00
C MET A 16 25.88 10.33 44.21
N ASN A 17 26.25 10.59 45.43
CA ASN A 17 27.61 10.62 45.92
C ASN A 17 28.26 9.23 45.75
N ASN A 18 29.27 9.12 44.93
CA ASN A 18 30.00 7.91 44.51
C ASN A 18 30.91 7.34 45.65
N ASN A 19 30.49 7.32 46.92
CA ASN A 19 31.32 6.80 47.99
C ASN A 19 30.56 5.96 49.04
N ASP A 20 29.50 5.26 48.64
CA ASP A 20 28.91 4.26 49.49
C ASP A 20 29.33 2.86 49.01
N PRO A 21 30.31 2.19 49.73
CA PRO A 21 30.78 0.86 49.36
C PRO A 21 29.68 -0.20 49.46
N PHE A 22 28.56 0.10 50.14
CA PHE A 22 27.37 -0.77 50.20
C PHE A 22 26.51 -0.66 48.92
N ALA A 23 26.38 0.53 48.36
CA ALA A 23 25.62 0.73 47.12
C ALA A 23 26.28 0.04 45.92
N SER A 24 27.62 -0.03 45.88
CA SER A 24 28.38 -0.74 44.86
C SER A 24 28.27 -2.26 44.98
N PHE A 25 28.16 -2.80 46.20
CA PHE A 25 28.06 -4.25 46.41
C PHE A 25 26.64 -4.80 46.23
N PHE A 26 25.61 -4.01 46.51
CA PHE A 26 24.22 -4.39 46.29
C PHE A 26 23.67 -3.91 44.96
N GLY A 27 24.31 -2.94 44.30
CA GLY A 27 23.89 -2.42 42.97
C GLY A 27 24.22 -3.37 41.86
N ASP A 28 25.34 -4.11 41.95
CA ASP A 28 25.76 -5.06 40.88
C ASP A 28 25.21 -6.50 41.13
N PHE A 29 24.75 -6.79 42.35
CA PHE A 29 23.97 -7.96 42.73
C PHE A 29 22.48 -7.60 42.82
N GLY A 30 22.01 -6.80 41.85
CA GLY A 30 20.60 -6.48 41.68
C GLY A 30 19.80 -7.76 41.69
N PHE A 31 19.20 -8.07 42.84
CA PHE A 31 18.11 -9.03 42.89
C PHE A 31 17.01 -8.51 41.99
N HIS A 32 17.08 -8.86 40.71
CA HIS A 32 15.96 -8.87 39.81
C HIS A 32 14.96 -9.93 40.28
N PHE A 33 14.50 -9.79 41.54
CA PHE A 33 13.34 -10.53 42.09
C PHE A 33 12.05 -9.76 41.79
N GLY A 34 12.00 -9.07 40.70
CA GLY A 34 10.82 -8.54 40.06
C GLY A 34 10.85 -9.08 38.65
N GLY A 35 10.45 -10.31 38.44
CA GLY A 35 10.11 -10.78 37.11
C GLY A 35 9.06 -9.83 36.57
N GLU A 36 9.42 -8.93 35.64
CA GLU A 36 8.42 -8.39 34.72
C GLU A 36 7.61 -9.60 34.25
N PRO A 37 6.27 -9.55 34.35
CA PRO A 37 5.47 -10.56 33.73
C PRO A 37 5.90 -10.56 32.27
N GLN A 38 6.67 -11.57 31.86
CA GLN A 38 6.88 -11.84 30.44
C GLN A 38 5.46 -11.95 29.91
N HIS A 39 5.00 -10.91 29.23
CA HIS A 39 3.86 -11.02 28.37
C HIS A 39 4.25 -12.12 27.39
N HIS A 40 3.79 -13.33 27.64
CA HIS A 40 3.82 -14.40 26.67
C HIS A 40 2.96 -13.91 25.51
N GLU A 41 3.60 -13.27 24.52
CA GLU A 41 2.94 -12.99 23.28
C GLU A 41 2.44 -14.33 22.76
N THR A 42 1.14 -14.45 22.59
CA THR A 42 0.54 -15.65 22.00
C THR A 42 1.20 -15.88 20.65
N PRO A 43 1.77 -17.05 20.39
CA PRO A 43 2.41 -17.33 19.13
C PRO A 43 1.40 -17.13 17.99
N ARG A 44 1.86 -16.59 16.85
CA ARG A 44 0.99 -16.23 15.74
C ARG A 44 1.43 -16.93 14.47
N GLY A 45 0.45 -17.34 13.65
CA GLY A 45 0.68 -17.87 12.31
C GLY A 45 1.30 -16.83 11.36
N ALA A 46 1.87 -17.28 10.27
CA ALA A 46 2.46 -16.41 9.27
C ALA A 46 1.39 -15.60 8.53
N ASP A 47 1.69 -14.33 8.27
CA ASP A 47 0.87 -13.50 7.38
C ASP A 47 1.06 -13.97 5.92
N VAL A 48 -0.02 -13.97 5.15
CA VAL A 48 -0.01 -14.30 3.72
C VAL A 48 -0.21 -13.03 2.93
N ILE A 49 0.66 -12.79 1.96
CA ILE A 49 0.58 -11.62 1.08
C ILE A 49 0.18 -12.10 -0.31
N MET A 50 -0.86 -11.50 -0.88
CA MET A 50 -1.35 -11.78 -2.22
C MET A 50 -1.46 -10.47 -3.01
N GLU A 51 -1.02 -10.48 -4.27
CA GLU A 51 -1.22 -9.37 -5.19
C GLU A 51 -2.60 -9.49 -5.84
N LEU A 52 -3.33 -8.37 -5.88
CA LEU A 52 -4.63 -8.25 -6.51
C LEU A 52 -4.58 -7.18 -7.59
N SER A 53 -4.78 -7.59 -8.84
CA SER A 53 -4.89 -6.66 -9.97
C SER A 53 -6.22 -5.94 -9.92
N VAL A 54 -6.17 -4.60 -10.03
CA VAL A 54 -7.33 -3.72 -9.93
C VAL A 54 -7.31 -2.73 -11.09
N SER A 55 -8.43 -2.54 -11.75
CA SER A 55 -8.57 -1.57 -12.84
C SER A 55 -8.67 -0.13 -12.34
N LEU A 56 -8.43 0.87 -13.22
CA LEU A 56 -8.60 2.27 -12.84
C LEU A 56 -10.07 2.62 -12.57
N GLU A 57 -10.99 1.96 -13.24
CA GLU A 57 -12.43 2.13 -13.06
C GLU A 57 -12.87 1.68 -11.67
N GLU A 58 -12.34 0.55 -11.18
CA GLU A 58 -12.61 0.03 -9.84
C GLU A 58 -12.02 0.95 -8.76
N LEU A 59 -10.83 1.49 -8.99
CA LEU A 59 -10.21 2.47 -8.08
C LEU A 59 -10.94 3.82 -8.08
N TYR A 60 -11.63 4.16 -9.19
CA TYR A 60 -12.39 5.39 -9.30
C TYR A 60 -13.76 5.30 -8.61
N ASN A 61 -14.48 4.21 -8.87
CA ASN A 61 -15.86 4.01 -8.40
C ASN A 61 -15.95 3.30 -7.06
N GLY A 62 -14.88 2.58 -6.66
CA GLY A 62 -14.92 1.56 -5.61
C GLY A 62 -15.52 0.26 -6.14
N ASN A 63 -15.10 -0.86 -5.59
CA ASN A 63 -15.63 -2.19 -5.92
C ASN A 63 -15.45 -3.16 -4.76
N PHE A 64 -16.22 -4.26 -4.79
CA PHE A 64 -16.03 -5.42 -3.93
C PHE A 64 -15.66 -6.61 -4.80
N ILE A 65 -14.51 -7.22 -4.50
CA ILE A 65 -14.00 -8.36 -5.26
C ILE A 65 -14.14 -9.61 -4.42
N GLU A 66 -14.87 -10.59 -4.92
CA GLU A 66 -15.01 -11.90 -4.30
C GLU A 66 -13.86 -12.82 -4.72
N ILE A 67 -13.15 -13.37 -3.73
CA ILE A 67 -12.01 -14.25 -3.94
C ILE A 67 -12.24 -15.56 -3.20
N THR A 68 -12.16 -16.67 -3.92
CA THR A 68 -12.20 -18.01 -3.34
C THR A 68 -10.78 -18.44 -2.97
N ARG A 69 -10.59 -18.81 -1.69
CA ARG A 69 -9.30 -19.29 -1.18
C ARG A 69 -9.45 -20.63 -0.47
N ASN A 70 -8.54 -21.54 -0.74
CA ASN A 70 -8.34 -22.75 0.05
C ASN A 70 -7.45 -22.44 1.25
N LYS A 71 -8.05 -22.42 2.46
CA LYS A 71 -7.36 -22.11 3.70
C LYS A 71 -7.18 -23.37 4.54
N PRO A 72 -5.97 -23.67 5.05
CA PRO A 72 -5.77 -24.68 6.06
C PRO A 72 -6.41 -24.23 7.38
N VAL A 73 -7.31 -25.04 7.92
CA VAL A 73 -8.00 -24.79 9.19
C VAL A 73 -7.68 -25.91 10.16
N ILE A 74 -7.48 -25.54 11.42
CA ILE A 74 -7.23 -26.51 12.50
C ILE A 74 -8.53 -27.14 12.92
N LYS A 75 -8.63 -28.48 12.84
CA LYS A 75 -9.76 -29.26 13.35
C LYS A 75 -9.31 -30.22 14.44
N PRO A 76 -10.16 -30.49 15.45
CA PRO A 76 -9.86 -31.51 16.46
C PRO A 76 -9.58 -32.86 15.81
N ALA A 77 -8.58 -33.56 16.34
CA ALA A 77 -8.26 -34.96 15.97
C ALA A 77 -8.21 -35.83 17.23
N SER A 78 -8.32 -37.14 17.07
CA SER A 78 -8.23 -38.09 18.18
C SER A 78 -6.83 -38.09 18.78
N GLY A 79 -6.74 -38.24 20.13
CA GLY A 79 -5.49 -38.28 20.88
C GLY A 79 -5.10 -36.95 21.51
N THR A 80 -3.97 -36.96 22.21
CA THR A 80 -3.37 -35.81 22.86
C THR A 80 -1.98 -35.48 22.26
N ARG A 81 -1.55 -34.25 22.32
CA ARG A 81 -0.22 -33.77 21.94
C ARG A 81 0.40 -32.93 23.03
N LYS A 82 1.71 -32.87 23.08
CA LYS A 82 2.42 -31.96 23.96
C LYS A 82 2.36 -30.54 23.38
N CYS A 83 2.01 -29.58 24.26
CA CYS A 83 1.88 -28.15 23.90
C CYS A 83 2.48 -27.28 25.02
N ASN A 84 2.61 -25.98 24.78
CA ASN A 84 3.07 -24.99 25.76
C ASN A 84 4.33 -25.44 26.52
N CYS A 85 5.28 -26.04 25.82
CA CYS A 85 6.49 -26.54 26.43
C CYS A 85 7.34 -25.37 26.95
N ARG A 86 7.63 -25.38 28.25
CA ARG A 86 8.47 -24.39 28.92
C ARG A 86 9.63 -25.07 29.64
N GLN A 87 10.72 -24.35 29.79
CA GLN A 87 11.86 -24.83 30.56
C GLN A 87 11.70 -24.37 32.01
N GLU A 88 11.55 -25.32 32.92
CA GLU A 88 11.46 -25.04 34.35
C GLU A 88 12.71 -25.53 35.07
N MET A 89 13.17 -24.74 36.05
CA MET A 89 14.26 -25.14 36.95
C MET A 89 13.69 -26.02 38.06
N VAL A 90 13.94 -27.32 37.98
CA VAL A 90 13.48 -28.28 38.99
C VAL A 90 14.64 -28.59 39.93
N THR A 91 14.38 -28.41 41.22
CA THR A 91 15.35 -28.76 42.28
C THR A 91 15.14 -30.22 42.67
N ARG A 92 16.12 -31.06 42.39
CA ARG A 92 16.12 -32.47 42.80
C ARG A 92 16.94 -32.59 44.10
N ASN A 93 16.32 -33.14 45.14
CA ASN A 93 16.97 -33.45 46.39
C ASN A 93 17.79 -34.75 46.28
N LEU A 94 19.10 -34.71 46.49
CA LEU A 94 20.02 -35.84 46.37
C LEU A 94 20.41 -36.44 47.75
N GLY A 95 19.82 -35.91 48.83
CA GLY A 95 20.10 -36.34 50.20
C GLY A 95 20.28 -35.15 51.16
N PRO A 96 20.56 -35.42 52.45
CA PRO A 96 20.62 -34.35 53.46
C PRO A 96 21.58 -33.22 53.06
N GLY A 97 21.03 -32.03 52.79
CA GLY A 97 21.80 -30.83 52.43
C GLY A 97 22.36 -30.77 51.00
N ARG A 98 22.00 -31.70 50.12
CA ARG A 98 22.45 -31.69 48.71
C ARG A 98 21.29 -31.51 47.75
N PHE A 99 21.26 -30.38 47.03
CA PHE A 99 20.26 -30.05 46.03
C PHE A 99 20.96 -29.91 44.67
N GLN A 100 20.34 -30.46 43.64
CA GLN A 100 20.77 -30.26 42.25
C GLN A 100 19.66 -29.53 41.52
N MET A 101 20.00 -28.38 40.92
CA MET A 101 19.10 -27.68 40.02
C MET A 101 19.29 -28.24 38.63
N MET A 102 18.21 -28.70 38.02
CA MET A 102 18.20 -29.20 36.65
C MET A 102 17.13 -28.44 35.86
N GLN A 103 17.47 -28.09 34.66
CA GLN A 103 16.51 -27.50 33.72
C GLN A 103 15.74 -28.64 33.04
N GLN A 104 14.44 -28.68 33.24
CA GLN A 104 13.55 -29.68 32.67
C GLN A 104 12.51 -29.02 31.79
N THR A 105 12.27 -29.60 30.60
CA THR A 105 11.18 -29.17 29.73
C THR A 105 9.87 -29.76 30.25
N VAL A 106 8.96 -28.92 30.67
CA VAL A 106 7.60 -29.29 31.09
C VAL A 106 6.65 -28.85 29.99
N CYS A 107 5.81 -29.77 29.52
CA CYS A 107 4.80 -29.51 28.51
C CYS A 107 3.41 -29.86 29.05
N ASP A 108 2.42 -29.08 28.64
CA ASP A 108 1.02 -29.38 28.90
C ASP A 108 0.51 -30.41 27.89
N GLU A 109 -0.55 -31.11 28.25
CA GLU A 109 -1.27 -32.00 27.33
C GLU A 109 -2.46 -31.29 26.71
N CYS A 110 -2.41 -31.06 25.39
CA CYS A 110 -3.47 -30.45 24.61
C CYS A 110 -4.19 -31.53 23.73
N PRO A 111 -5.43 -31.27 23.34
CA PRO A 111 -6.10 -32.08 22.32
C PRO A 111 -5.30 -32.15 21.04
N ASN A 112 -5.26 -33.30 20.40
CA ASN A 112 -4.61 -33.41 19.10
C ASN A 112 -5.43 -32.69 18.03
N VAL A 113 -4.73 -32.14 17.03
CA VAL A 113 -5.33 -31.37 15.94
C VAL A 113 -4.80 -31.80 14.58
N LYS A 114 -5.59 -31.61 13.55
CA LYS A 114 -5.21 -31.83 12.16
C LYS A 114 -5.53 -30.60 11.31
N LEU A 115 -4.71 -30.34 10.31
CA LEU A 115 -4.98 -29.33 9.29
C LEU A 115 -5.89 -29.93 8.22
N VAL A 116 -6.95 -29.21 7.88
CA VAL A 116 -7.89 -29.55 6.82
C VAL A 116 -8.07 -28.31 5.95
N ASN A 117 -7.93 -28.45 4.65
CA ASN A 117 -8.19 -27.34 3.74
C ASN A 117 -9.70 -27.12 3.60
N GLU A 118 -10.11 -25.88 3.81
CA GLU A 118 -11.48 -25.41 3.59
C GLU A 118 -11.49 -24.32 2.53
N GLU A 119 -12.45 -24.41 1.64
CA GLU A 119 -12.72 -23.37 0.68
C GLU A 119 -13.52 -22.25 1.36
N ARG A 120 -13.00 -21.01 1.29
CA ARG A 120 -13.63 -19.83 1.82
C ARG A 120 -13.78 -18.77 0.75
N LEU A 121 -14.97 -18.20 0.69
CA LEU A 121 -15.24 -17.01 -0.08
C LEU A 121 -14.89 -15.79 0.78
N LEU A 122 -14.02 -14.94 0.27
CA LEU A 122 -13.58 -13.73 0.92
C LEU A 122 -13.98 -12.53 0.04
N GLU A 123 -14.49 -11.49 0.67
CA GLU A 123 -14.84 -10.23 0.02
C GLU A 123 -13.75 -9.20 0.35
N VAL A 124 -13.17 -8.60 -0.69
CA VAL A 124 -12.13 -7.57 -0.57
C VAL A 124 -12.69 -6.27 -1.11
N GLU A 125 -12.76 -5.27 -0.25
CA GLU A 125 -13.16 -3.92 -0.64
C GLU A 125 -12.01 -3.20 -1.34
N VAL A 126 -12.28 -2.67 -2.54
CA VAL A 126 -11.41 -1.75 -3.27
C VAL A 126 -11.89 -0.34 -2.94
N GLU A 127 -11.18 0.32 -2.05
CA GLU A 127 -11.52 1.65 -1.60
C GLU A 127 -11.32 2.69 -2.70
N VAL A 128 -12.26 3.64 -2.80
CA VAL A 128 -12.22 4.74 -3.77
C VAL A 128 -10.94 5.56 -3.62
N GLY A 129 -10.23 5.77 -4.71
CA GLY A 129 -8.99 6.55 -4.72
C GLY A 129 -7.76 5.82 -4.21
N ALA A 130 -7.86 4.57 -3.78
CA ALA A 130 -6.73 3.82 -3.23
C ALA A 130 -5.47 3.94 -4.10
N PRO A 131 -4.30 4.21 -3.50
CA PRO A 131 -3.05 4.33 -4.24
C PRO A 131 -2.54 2.97 -4.73
N ASP A 132 -1.64 2.97 -5.70
CA ASP A 132 -0.94 1.74 -6.09
C ASP A 132 -0.15 1.18 -4.89
N ASN A 133 -0.11 -0.15 -4.76
CA ASN A 133 0.44 -0.87 -3.61
C ASN A 133 -0.33 -0.65 -2.28
N HIS A 134 -1.56 -0.16 -2.31
CA HIS A 134 -2.40 -0.12 -1.13
C HIS A 134 -2.60 -1.53 -0.55
N LYS A 135 -2.63 -1.63 0.79
CA LYS A 135 -2.73 -2.90 1.50
C LYS A 135 -4.07 -3.02 2.21
N SER A 136 -4.90 -3.93 1.75
CA SER A 136 -6.12 -4.35 2.44
C SER A 136 -5.82 -5.58 3.30
N ARG A 137 -6.16 -5.54 4.60
CA ARG A 137 -5.84 -6.59 5.56
C ARG A 137 -7.09 -7.29 6.07
N LEU A 138 -7.18 -8.59 5.82
CA LEU A 138 -8.18 -9.47 6.42
C LEU A 138 -7.58 -10.19 7.63
N ARG A 139 -8.04 -9.80 8.81
CA ARG A 139 -7.52 -10.33 10.09
C ARG A 139 -7.89 -11.80 10.26
N GLY A 140 -6.90 -12.59 10.71
CA GLY A 140 -7.10 -14.02 10.99
C GLY A 140 -7.27 -14.90 9.76
N GLU A 141 -7.14 -14.37 8.55
CA GLU A 141 -7.24 -15.14 7.30
C GLU A 141 -5.87 -15.58 6.75
N GLY A 142 -4.77 -15.42 7.51
CA GLY A 142 -3.45 -15.95 7.19
C GLY A 142 -3.29 -17.45 7.47
N GLU A 143 -2.06 -17.89 7.71
CA GLU A 143 -1.77 -19.26 8.08
C GLU A 143 -2.17 -19.53 9.54
N PRO A 144 -2.72 -20.72 9.84
CA PRO A 144 -3.06 -21.10 11.21
C PRO A 144 -1.80 -21.40 12.03
N HIS A 145 -1.85 -21.12 13.33
CA HIS A 145 -0.85 -21.58 14.30
C HIS A 145 -1.49 -22.58 15.28
N MET A 146 -0.79 -23.70 15.55
CA MET A 146 -1.37 -24.79 16.35
C MET A 146 -1.67 -24.42 17.80
N ASP A 147 -0.87 -23.52 18.38
CA ASP A 147 -0.93 -23.09 19.79
C ASP A 147 -1.10 -21.58 19.93
N GLY A 148 -1.66 -20.91 18.93
CA GLY A 148 -1.78 -19.46 18.90
C GLY A 148 -2.81 -18.97 17.91
N ASP A 149 -2.74 -17.65 17.64
CA ASP A 149 -3.65 -16.99 16.73
C ASP A 149 -3.22 -17.21 15.26
N PRO A 150 -4.16 -17.27 14.32
CA PRO A 150 -3.83 -17.26 12.90
C PRO A 150 -3.17 -15.95 12.47
N GLY A 151 -2.37 -15.98 11.42
CA GLY A 151 -1.85 -14.81 10.75
C GLY A 151 -2.94 -14.03 10.01
N ASP A 152 -2.57 -12.94 9.33
CA ASP A 152 -3.46 -12.14 8.49
C ASP A 152 -3.25 -12.45 7.01
N LEU A 153 -4.28 -12.21 6.22
CA LEU A 153 -4.18 -12.16 4.77
C LEU A 153 -4.13 -10.71 4.33
N ILE A 154 -3.08 -10.35 3.59
CA ILE A 154 -2.83 -9.00 3.13
C ILE A 154 -2.90 -8.98 1.60
N PHE A 155 -3.87 -8.25 1.05
CA PHE A 155 -3.93 -7.98 -0.38
C PHE A 155 -3.18 -6.71 -0.69
N VAL A 156 -2.29 -6.78 -1.67
CA VAL A 156 -1.56 -5.63 -2.21
C VAL A 156 -2.15 -5.30 -3.57
N PHE A 157 -2.79 -4.13 -3.70
CA PHE A 157 -3.42 -3.71 -4.94
C PHE A 157 -2.36 -3.32 -5.98
N LYS A 158 -2.48 -3.89 -7.17
CA LYS A 158 -1.67 -3.56 -8.35
C LYS A 158 -2.56 -2.97 -9.41
N THR A 159 -2.33 -1.69 -9.72
CA THR A 159 -3.11 -1.00 -10.74
C THR A 159 -2.78 -1.55 -12.13
N GLU A 160 -3.78 -2.02 -12.85
CA GLU A 160 -3.64 -2.44 -14.24
C GLU A 160 -3.41 -1.26 -15.17
N LYS A 161 -2.74 -1.53 -16.29
CA LYS A 161 -2.54 -0.52 -17.33
C LYS A 161 -3.85 -0.26 -18.06
N HIS A 162 -4.33 0.99 -17.97
CA HIS A 162 -5.53 1.40 -18.70
C HIS A 162 -5.19 1.86 -20.13
N PRO A 163 -6.02 1.54 -21.15
CA PRO A 163 -5.73 1.86 -22.55
C PRO A 163 -5.72 3.36 -22.85
N GLN A 164 -6.51 4.15 -22.15
CA GLN A 164 -6.70 5.58 -22.42
C GLN A 164 -6.06 6.48 -21.37
N PHE A 165 -5.99 6.06 -20.11
CA PHE A 165 -5.56 6.90 -19.00
C PHE A 165 -4.31 6.37 -18.32
N THR A 166 -3.47 7.31 -17.87
CA THR A 166 -2.34 7.03 -16.98
C THR A 166 -2.52 7.82 -15.71
N ARG A 167 -2.56 7.14 -14.55
CA ARG A 167 -2.66 7.77 -13.24
C ARG A 167 -1.28 8.22 -12.74
N LYS A 168 -1.21 9.43 -12.18
CA LYS A 168 -0.05 9.93 -11.42
C LYS A 168 -0.55 10.66 -10.18
N GLY A 169 -0.50 9.99 -9.04
CA GLY A 169 -1.16 10.48 -7.82
C GLY A 169 -2.68 10.55 -8.02
N ASP A 170 -3.26 11.71 -7.81
CA ASP A 170 -4.68 11.95 -8.04
C ASP A 170 -4.98 12.49 -9.45
N ASP A 171 -3.96 12.78 -10.26
CA ASP A 171 -4.14 13.29 -11.61
C ASP A 171 -4.19 12.18 -12.65
N LEU A 172 -5.01 12.37 -13.69
CA LEU A 172 -5.14 11.51 -14.85
C LEU A 172 -4.51 12.18 -16.09
N TYR A 173 -3.86 11.38 -16.91
CA TYR A 173 -3.21 11.80 -18.15
C TYR A 173 -3.74 10.96 -19.30
N THR A 174 -4.09 11.63 -20.40
CA THR A 174 -4.50 10.97 -21.64
C THR A 174 -3.90 11.68 -22.85
N ASN A 175 -3.64 10.93 -23.90
CA ASN A 175 -3.20 11.45 -25.19
C ASN A 175 -4.34 11.28 -26.20
N VAL A 176 -4.64 12.35 -26.93
CA VAL A 176 -5.68 12.36 -27.95
C VAL A 176 -5.07 12.83 -29.26
N THR A 177 -5.27 12.05 -30.32
CA THR A 177 -4.84 12.44 -31.66
C THR A 177 -5.96 13.19 -32.36
N ILE A 178 -5.67 14.38 -32.84
CA ILE A 178 -6.60 15.22 -33.64
C ILE A 178 -6.09 15.39 -35.04
N SER A 179 -6.98 15.69 -35.99
CA SER A 179 -6.57 15.99 -37.36
C SER A 179 -5.83 17.33 -37.46
N LEU A 180 -4.98 17.49 -38.47
CA LEU A 180 -4.35 18.77 -38.75
C LEU A 180 -5.38 19.89 -39.00
N GLN A 181 -6.51 19.55 -39.61
CA GLN A 181 -7.61 20.48 -39.86
C GLN A 181 -8.15 21.01 -38.54
N ASP A 182 -8.51 20.11 -37.59
CA ASP A 182 -9.02 20.47 -36.27
C ASP A 182 -7.98 21.27 -35.48
N ALA A 183 -6.71 20.88 -35.60
CA ALA A 183 -5.62 21.59 -34.92
C ALA A 183 -5.50 23.05 -35.36
N LEU A 184 -5.85 23.37 -36.65
CA LEU A 184 -5.78 24.72 -37.20
C LEU A 184 -7.07 25.52 -37.02
N THR A 185 -8.23 24.86 -37.12
CA THR A 185 -9.55 25.54 -37.11
C THR A 185 -10.23 25.57 -35.74
N GLY A 186 -9.71 24.79 -34.81
CA GLY A 186 -10.37 24.53 -33.52
C GLY A 186 -11.24 23.29 -33.54
N PHE A 187 -11.52 22.73 -32.39
CA PHE A 187 -12.28 21.49 -32.24
C PHE A 187 -13.03 21.43 -30.91
N THR A 188 -14.02 20.55 -30.88
CA THR A 188 -14.67 20.10 -29.64
C THR A 188 -14.75 18.57 -29.71
N LEU A 189 -14.26 17.91 -28.65
CA LEU A 189 -14.29 16.46 -28.53
C LEU A 189 -14.82 16.06 -27.15
N GLU A 190 -15.35 14.85 -27.05
CA GLU A 190 -15.82 14.25 -25.81
C GLU A 190 -14.94 13.04 -25.49
N ILE A 191 -14.45 12.99 -24.26
CA ILE A 191 -13.69 11.88 -23.71
C ILE A 191 -14.59 11.15 -22.73
N GLN A 192 -14.75 9.84 -22.90
CA GLN A 192 -15.45 9.01 -21.92
C GLN A 192 -14.53 8.79 -20.72
N HIS A 193 -15.03 9.17 -19.53
CA HIS A 193 -14.31 9.04 -18.29
C HIS A 193 -14.48 7.64 -17.66
N LEU A 194 -13.75 7.35 -16.55
CA LEU A 194 -13.73 6.05 -15.87
C LEU A 194 -15.08 5.62 -15.27
N ASP A 195 -15.95 6.54 -14.95
CA ASP A 195 -17.34 6.29 -14.48
C ASP A 195 -18.38 6.32 -15.63
N GLY A 196 -17.92 6.54 -16.86
CA GLY A 196 -18.78 6.60 -18.03
C GLY A 196 -19.31 7.97 -18.37
N HIS A 197 -19.14 9.01 -17.53
CA HIS A 197 -19.52 10.35 -17.92
C HIS A 197 -18.64 10.91 -19.05
N LYS A 198 -19.10 11.95 -19.73
CA LYS A 198 -18.41 12.55 -20.86
C LYS A 198 -17.78 13.88 -20.48
N VAL A 199 -16.47 13.97 -20.62
CA VAL A 199 -15.71 15.20 -20.44
C VAL A 199 -15.55 15.92 -21.77
N SER A 200 -16.18 17.07 -21.92
CA SER A 200 -16.05 17.90 -23.13
C SER A 200 -14.78 18.71 -23.10
N VAL A 201 -13.99 18.62 -24.15
CA VAL A 201 -12.75 19.40 -24.34
C VAL A 201 -12.86 20.18 -25.63
N SER A 202 -12.91 21.51 -25.53
CA SER A 202 -12.97 22.42 -26.66
C SER A 202 -11.76 23.34 -26.70
N ARG A 203 -11.33 23.71 -27.90
CA ARG A 203 -10.26 24.67 -28.13
C ARG A 203 -10.46 25.37 -29.45
N ASP A 204 -10.61 26.69 -29.41
CA ASP A 204 -10.86 27.55 -30.59
C ASP A 204 -9.59 28.12 -31.18
N LYS A 205 -8.44 27.92 -30.53
CA LYS A 205 -7.14 28.43 -30.96
C LYS A 205 -6.34 27.33 -31.61
N VAL A 206 -5.41 27.73 -32.50
CA VAL A 206 -4.46 26.80 -33.08
C VAL A 206 -3.79 25.94 -31.99
N THR A 207 -3.82 24.65 -32.19
CA THR A 207 -3.26 23.67 -31.29
C THR A 207 -2.00 23.07 -31.91
N TRP A 208 -0.89 23.10 -31.18
CA TRP A 208 0.36 22.49 -31.62
C TRP A 208 0.50 21.08 -31.03
N ALA A 209 1.32 20.23 -31.65
CA ALA A 209 1.62 18.90 -31.12
C ALA A 209 2.26 18.99 -29.74
N GLY A 210 1.79 18.16 -28.80
CA GLY A 210 2.18 18.22 -27.40
C GLY A 210 1.51 19.33 -26.57
N ALA A 211 0.58 20.10 -27.16
CA ALA A 211 -0.24 21.05 -26.42
C ALA A 211 -1.06 20.31 -25.36
N ARG A 212 -1.21 20.89 -24.16
CA ARG A 212 -1.90 20.28 -23.05
C ARG A 212 -3.05 21.14 -22.54
N VAL A 213 -4.19 20.50 -22.29
CA VAL A 213 -5.36 21.10 -21.64
C VAL A 213 -5.57 20.44 -20.29
N ARG A 214 -5.83 21.23 -19.26
CA ARG A 214 -6.16 20.76 -17.91
C ARG A 214 -7.65 20.94 -17.65
N LYS A 215 -8.32 19.86 -17.30
CA LYS A 215 -9.69 19.87 -16.78
C LYS A 215 -9.64 19.65 -15.26
N LYS A 216 -10.08 20.65 -14.51
CA LYS A 216 -10.08 20.61 -13.04
C LYS A 216 -11.19 19.70 -12.54
N GLY A 217 -10.88 18.88 -11.52
CA GLY A 217 -11.87 18.01 -10.90
C GLY A 217 -12.21 16.76 -11.71
N GLU A 218 -11.50 16.52 -12.83
CA GLU A 218 -11.68 15.34 -13.69
C GLU A 218 -10.49 14.35 -13.53
N GLY A 219 -9.83 14.35 -12.39
CA GLY A 219 -8.82 13.37 -12.01
C GLY A 219 -9.39 12.27 -11.14
N MET A 220 -8.55 11.44 -10.57
CA MET A 220 -8.92 10.44 -9.57
C MET A 220 -9.44 11.09 -8.30
N PRO A 221 -10.37 10.46 -7.59
CA PRO A 221 -10.72 10.87 -6.24
C PRO A 221 -9.53 10.73 -5.30
N ASN A 222 -9.40 11.65 -4.35
CA ASN A 222 -8.38 11.56 -3.33
C ASN A 222 -8.75 10.51 -2.28
N PHE A 223 -7.80 9.67 -1.90
CA PHE A 223 -8.04 8.55 -0.99
C PHE A 223 -8.48 8.98 0.41
N GLU A 224 -7.94 10.08 0.94
CA GLU A 224 -8.30 10.57 2.28
C GLU A 224 -9.63 11.37 2.27
N ASN A 225 -9.96 12.00 1.14
CA ASN A 225 -11.18 12.79 0.99
C ASN A 225 -11.75 12.62 -0.42
N ASN A 226 -12.66 11.67 -0.59
CA ASN A 226 -13.27 11.31 -1.87
C ASN A 226 -14.06 12.45 -2.55
N ASN A 227 -14.37 13.54 -1.83
CA ASN A 227 -15.00 14.72 -2.42
C ASN A 227 -14.03 15.59 -3.22
N LEU A 228 -12.73 15.38 -3.04
CA LEU A 228 -11.69 16.06 -3.78
C LEU A 228 -11.20 15.18 -4.92
N HIS A 229 -11.15 15.75 -6.11
CA HIS A 229 -10.64 15.09 -7.30
C HIS A 229 -9.43 15.84 -7.83
N GLY A 230 -8.48 15.09 -8.38
CA GLY A 230 -7.35 15.65 -9.11
C GLY A 230 -7.76 16.29 -10.43
N ASN A 231 -6.83 16.41 -11.36
CA ASN A 231 -7.08 17.00 -12.67
C ASN A 231 -6.89 15.97 -13.77
N LEU A 232 -7.61 16.15 -14.88
CA LEU A 232 -7.34 15.44 -16.11
C LEU A 232 -6.48 16.32 -17.02
N TYR A 233 -5.37 15.79 -17.47
CA TYR A 233 -4.47 16.40 -18.44
C TYR A 233 -4.60 15.69 -19.79
N VAL A 234 -5.11 16.42 -20.78
CA VAL A 234 -5.26 15.95 -22.15
C VAL A 234 -4.12 16.54 -22.98
N THR A 235 -3.27 15.68 -23.55
CA THR A 235 -2.19 16.05 -24.44
C THR A 235 -2.61 15.74 -25.88
N PHE A 236 -2.40 16.67 -26.80
CA PHE A 236 -2.81 16.50 -28.18
C PHE A 236 -1.63 16.13 -29.09
N ASP A 237 -1.82 15.08 -29.84
CA ASP A 237 -0.98 14.71 -30.96
C ASP A 237 -1.70 15.07 -32.26
N ILE A 238 -0.95 15.42 -33.31
CA ILE A 238 -1.53 15.85 -34.59
C ILE A 238 -1.27 14.80 -35.65
N GLU A 239 -2.36 14.28 -36.23
CA GLU A 239 -2.27 13.39 -37.37
C GLU A 239 -2.26 14.24 -38.65
N PHE A 240 -1.15 14.13 -39.38
CA PHE A 240 -1.03 14.76 -40.68
C PHE A 240 -1.71 13.94 -41.76
N PRO A 241 -2.32 14.57 -42.81
CA PRO A 241 -2.91 13.85 -43.91
C PRO A 241 -1.86 13.00 -44.65
N LYS A 242 -2.22 11.76 -44.93
CA LYS A 242 -1.35 10.80 -45.66
C LYS A 242 -1.36 11.03 -47.17
N LYS A 243 -2.27 11.87 -47.64
CA LYS A 243 -2.46 12.17 -49.08
C LYS A 243 -1.42 13.18 -49.55
N ASP A 244 -0.84 12.95 -50.72
CA ASP A 244 -0.06 13.95 -51.40
C ASP A 244 -0.96 15.06 -51.96
N PHE A 245 -0.55 16.31 -51.79
CA PHE A 245 -1.26 17.47 -52.32
C PHE A 245 -0.84 17.79 -53.72
N SER A 246 -1.80 18.19 -54.53
CA SER A 246 -1.53 18.75 -55.88
C SER A 246 -0.81 20.10 -55.77
N ASP A 247 -0.20 20.58 -56.83
CA ASP A 247 0.53 21.83 -56.80
C ASP A 247 -0.38 23.04 -56.55
N GLU A 248 -1.62 22.98 -57.05
CA GLU A 248 -2.64 24.00 -56.75
C GLU A 248 -3.02 24.04 -55.26
N GLU A 249 -3.22 22.85 -54.66
CA GLU A 249 -3.51 22.73 -53.23
C GLU A 249 -2.34 23.24 -52.36
N LYS A 250 -1.09 22.96 -52.77
CA LYS A 250 0.11 23.49 -52.09
C LYS A 250 0.19 25.00 -52.15
N GLU A 251 -0.14 25.61 -53.28
CA GLU A 251 -0.18 27.08 -53.41
C GLU A 251 -1.28 27.70 -52.55
N ALA A 252 -2.46 27.09 -52.49
CA ALA A 252 -3.54 27.54 -51.64
C ALA A 252 -3.15 27.48 -50.17
N LEU A 253 -2.51 26.40 -49.72
CA LEU A 253 -2.01 26.27 -48.36
C LEU A 253 -0.96 27.34 -48.01
N ARG A 254 -0.02 27.66 -48.95
CA ARG A 254 0.98 28.70 -48.74
C ARG A 254 0.33 30.09 -48.58
N LYS A 255 -0.73 30.36 -49.37
CA LYS A 255 -1.47 31.64 -49.27
C LYS A 255 -2.23 31.79 -47.97
N ILE A 256 -2.77 30.69 -47.43
CA ILE A 256 -3.54 30.67 -46.17
C ILE A 256 -2.58 30.80 -44.97
N LEU A 257 -1.55 29.96 -44.90
CA LEU A 257 -0.68 29.90 -43.76
C LEU A 257 0.32 31.03 -43.63
N GLN A 258 0.75 31.64 -44.74
CA GLN A 258 1.66 32.80 -44.83
C GLN A 258 2.90 32.65 -43.92
N GLN A 259 3.41 31.46 -43.77
CA GLN A 259 4.57 31.19 -42.93
C GLN A 259 5.88 31.39 -43.70
N SER A 260 6.82 32.07 -43.13
CA SER A 260 8.18 32.12 -43.66
C SER A 260 8.93 30.84 -43.37
N PRO A 261 9.78 30.35 -44.32
CA PRO A 261 10.60 29.17 -44.05
C PRO A 261 11.54 29.50 -42.86
N ASN A 262 11.35 28.70 -41.80
CA ASN A 262 12.09 28.90 -40.56
C ASN A 262 13.12 27.78 -40.37
N ASN A 263 14.35 28.01 -40.81
CA ASN A 263 15.46 27.07 -40.78
C ASN A 263 16.26 27.20 -39.45
N LYS A 264 15.60 27.13 -38.32
CA LYS A 264 16.32 27.11 -37.04
C LYS A 264 16.84 25.69 -36.80
N ILE A 265 18.13 25.50 -36.86
CA ILE A 265 18.81 24.25 -36.51
C ILE A 265 19.17 24.35 -35.03
N TYR A 266 18.71 23.39 -34.25
CA TYR A 266 19.04 23.25 -32.82
C TYR A 266 19.37 21.80 -32.53
N ASN A 267 20.14 21.55 -31.47
CA ASN A 267 20.66 20.23 -31.14
C ASN A 267 19.66 19.30 -30.43
N GLY A 268 18.37 19.61 -30.43
CA GLY A 268 17.29 18.68 -30.04
C GLY A 268 17.35 18.13 -28.60
N LEU A 269 18.07 18.77 -27.69
CA LEU A 269 18.12 18.41 -26.26
C LEU A 269 17.15 19.23 -25.44
#